data_d15578e7444ff54692ab3ce9a9b17bb3
#
_entry.id   d15578e7444ff54692ab3ce9a9b17bb3
#
_cell.length_a   1.000
_cell.length_b   1.000
_cell.length_c   1.000
_cell.angle_alpha   90.00
_cell.angle_beta   90.00
_cell.angle_gamma   90.00
#
_symmetry.space_group_name_H-M   'P 1'
#
loop_
_entity.id
_entity.type
_entity.pdbx_description
1 polymer ?
#
loop_
_entity_poly.entity_id
_entity_poly.type
_entity_poly.pdbx_seq_one_letter_code
_entity_poly.pdbx_strand_id
1 'polypeptide(L)'
;EKPDDGDDEGDEPTDPDYPDTSWAEGELDWVFDMSALPEIRISVTEEQWNTLLEAYDRNSATAEYIHCDAEFKSKGETHTFEDAGLRLRGNTSRRRPEGNGGEMHKTDNADWHHCHFMLNLRKYQKDDAHELKNIRKLHLKWHKDDSAYCRELYCYDLFRRFGIWTAAYSSYCRLWIHVEGDTEPAYYGVYEMLEAIDDKYVKRRKELFGDHDHNLWKCRWGATLNYNDIYNSVIHYDDDSDKDYTYELKSNIENFEVAKAQLIEFTRNLTQRTGQDFHDWIASVCDVRLLLRTYAVNVAVGMWDDYWNNCNNFYIYFNSSDKNNYKFFFIPYDYDN
;
A
#
# COMPACT_ATOMS: atom_id res chain seq x y z
N GLU A 1 12.50 43.80 -23.88
CA GLU A 1 11.16 43.25 -23.70
C GLU A 1 11.31 41.71 -23.61
N LYS A 2 11.09 41.14 -22.42
CA LYS A 2 10.94 39.69 -22.23
C LYS A 2 9.54 39.31 -22.69
N PRO A 3 9.35 38.13 -23.31
CA PRO A 3 8.01 37.59 -23.51
C PRO A 3 7.38 37.31 -22.14
N ASP A 4 6.15 37.70 -21.99
CA ASP A 4 5.26 37.39 -20.90
C ASP A 4 4.95 35.89 -21.00
N ASP A 5 5.57 35.08 -20.15
CA ASP A 5 5.20 33.67 -19.95
C ASP A 5 3.89 33.70 -19.17
N GLY A 6 2.80 33.88 -19.88
CA GLY A 6 1.47 33.63 -19.33
C GLY A 6 1.38 32.17 -18.90
N ASP A 7 1.26 31.97 -17.59
CA ASP A 7 0.84 30.70 -17.00
C ASP A 7 -0.54 30.36 -17.59
N ASP A 8 -0.55 29.64 -18.68
CA ASP A 8 -1.72 28.96 -19.19
C ASP A 8 -1.99 27.78 -18.23
N GLU A 9 -2.63 28.07 -17.10
CA GLU A 9 -3.34 27.05 -16.33
C GLU A 9 -4.47 26.54 -17.21
N GLY A 10 -4.11 25.79 -18.25
CA GLY A 10 -5.06 25.10 -19.08
C GLY A 10 -5.83 24.13 -18.20
N ASP A 11 -7.13 24.38 -18.04
CA ASP A 11 -8.08 23.40 -17.53
C ASP A 11 -7.78 22.06 -18.22
N GLU A 12 -7.20 21.11 -17.48
CA GLU A 12 -7.03 19.74 -17.98
C GLU A 12 -8.44 19.27 -18.38
N PRO A 13 -8.63 18.74 -19.59
CA PRO A 13 -9.96 18.32 -20.02
C PRO A 13 -10.44 17.23 -19.06
N THR A 14 -11.33 17.59 -18.17
CA THR A 14 -12.03 16.65 -17.30
C THR A 14 -12.81 15.73 -18.23
N ASP A 15 -12.43 14.46 -18.25
CA ASP A 15 -13.18 13.44 -18.99
C ASP A 15 -14.55 13.27 -18.31
N PRO A 16 -15.65 13.70 -18.95
CA PRO A 16 -16.98 13.73 -18.32
C PRO A 16 -17.51 12.34 -17.93
N ASP A 17 -16.87 11.29 -18.43
CA ASP A 17 -17.23 9.90 -18.13
C ASP A 17 -16.38 9.30 -16.98
N TYR A 18 -15.51 10.11 -16.35
CA TYR A 18 -14.67 9.63 -15.27
C TYR A 18 -15.29 9.91 -13.90
N PRO A 19 -15.19 8.96 -12.94
CA PRO A 19 -15.76 9.16 -11.62
C PRO A 19 -15.18 10.42 -10.95
N ASP A 20 -16.04 11.22 -10.37
CA ASP A 20 -15.63 12.30 -9.49
C ASP A 20 -14.89 11.71 -8.28
N THR A 21 -13.64 12.08 -8.10
CA THR A 21 -12.79 11.65 -6.96
C THR A 21 -12.63 12.74 -5.91
N SER A 22 -13.41 13.81 -5.98
CA SER A 22 -13.38 14.91 -4.99
C SER A 22 -13.70 14.46 -3.56
N TRP A 23 -14.33 13.30 -3.40
CA TRP A 23 -14.57 12.66 -2.12
C TRP A 23 -13.28 12.39 -1.31
N ALA A 24 -12.15 12.23 -1.99
CA ALA A 24 -10.83 12.04 -1.37
C ALA A 24 -10.18 13.37 -0.98
N GLU A 25 -10.66 14.48 -1.53
CA GLU A 25 -10.22 15.81 -1.14
C GLU A 25 -10.57 16.06 0.33
N GLY A 26 -9.62 16.55 1.07
CA GLY A 26 -9.75 16.85 2.49
C GLY A 26 -8.99 15.90 3.41
N GLU A 27 -9.48 14.71 3.66
CA GLU A 27 -8.83 13.80 4.63
C GLU A 27 -7.56 13.16 4.09
N LEU A 28 -7.64 12.49 2.94
CA LEU A 28 -6.47 11.87 2.31
C LEU A 28 -5.49 12.91 1.77
N ASP A 29 -5.96 13.96 1.12
CA ASP A 29 -5.11 15.03 0.62
C ASP A 29 -4.45 15.82 1.76
N TRP A 30 -5.10 15.89 2.93
CA TRP A 30 -4.45 16.47 4.10
C TRP A 30 -3.29 15.62 4.60
N VAL A 31 -3.45 14.28 4.67
CA VAL A 31 -2.41 13.35 5.14
C VAL A 31 -1.28 13.22 4.12
N PHE A 32 -1.62 13.07 2.83
CA PHE A 32 -0.67 12.79 1.75
C PHE A 32 -0.33 14.03 0.92
N ASP A 33 -0.36 15.21 1.54
CA ASP A 33 0.01 16.45 0.87
C ASP A 33 1.51 16.49 0.55
N MET A 34 1.84 16.44 -0.73
CA MET A 34 3.22 16.49 -1.22
C MET A 34 3.93 17.81 -0.86
N SER A 35 3.20 18.90 -0.60
CA SER A 35 3.77 20.20 -0.25
C SER A 35 4.07 20.37 1.25
N ALA A 36 3.47 19.52 2.12
CA ALA A 36 3.50 19.73 3.56
C ALA A 36 4.70 19.09 4.28
N LEU A 37 5.29 18.04 3.71
CA LEU A 37 6.39 17.25 4.30
C LEU A 37 6.18 16.97 5.80
N PRO A 38 5.16 16.18 6.17
CA PRO A 38 4.82 15.91 7.57
C PRO A 38 5.98 15.23 8.32
N GLU A 39 5.96 15.35 9.66
CA GLU A 39 6.87 14.60 10.54
C GLU A 39 6.12 13.42 11.16
N ILE A 40 6.76 12.26 11.11
CA ILE A 40 6.37 11.07 11.89
C ILE A 40 7.45 10.82 12.91
N ARG A 41 7.06 10.80 14.20
CA ARG A 41 7.93 10.50 15.33
C ARG A 41 7.44 9.23 16.01
N ILE A 42 8.32 8.26 16.14
CA ILE A 42 8.02 6.96 16.76
C ILE A 42 8.88 6.85 18.01
N SER A 43 8.24 6.54 19.15
CA SER A 43 8.93 6.28 20.42
C SER A 43 8.73 4.84 20.82
N VAL A 44 9.81 4.15 21.17
CA VAL A 44 9.81 2.75 21.57
C VAL A 44 10.67 2.56 22.83
N THR A 45 10.32 1.59 23.68
CA THR A 45 11.22 1.17 24.76
C THR A 45 12.42 0.39 24.21
N GLU A 46 13.53 0.37 24.93
CA GLU A 46 14.70 -0.44 24.55
C GLU A 46 14.34 -1.94 24.43
N GLU A 47 13.49 -2.44 25.32
CA GLU A 47 12.99 -3.82 25.26
C GLU A 47 12.24 -4.12 23.96
N GLN A 48 11.34 -3.23 23.55
CA GLN A 48 10.58 -3.39 22.31
C GLN A 48 11.47 -3.30 21.08
N TRP A 49 12.42 -2.39 21.07
CA TRP A 49 13.38 -2.28 19.97
C TRP A 49 14.23 -3.55 19.83
N ASN A 50 14.75 -4.07 20.92
CA ASN A 50 15.49 -5.33 20.94
C ASN A 50 14.62 -6.50 20.47
N THR A 51 13.33 -6.53 20.84
CA THR A 51 12.37 -7.52 20.34
C THR A 51 12.24 -7.46 18.81
N LEU A 52 12.19 -6.26 18.22
CA LEU A 52 12.16 -6.08 16.75
C LEU A 52 13.40 -6.67 16.09
N LEU A 53 14.58 -6.40 16.64
CA LEU A 53 15.86 -6.89 16.11
C LEU A 53 15.96 -8.43 16.22
N GLU A 54 15.60 -8.99 17.38
CA GLU A 54 15.58 -10.43 17.61
C GLU A 54 14.57 -11.17 16.71
N ALA A 55 13.39 -10.57 16.48
CA ALA A 55 12.41 -11.13 15.56
C ALA A 55 12.97 -11.23 14.14
N TYR A 56 13.66 -10.20 13.66
CA TYR A 56 14.37 -10.23 12.39
C TYR A 56 15.46 -11.31 12.36
N ASP A 57 16.25 -11.43 13.42
CA ASP A 57 17.35 -12.40 13.51
C ASP A 57 16.85 -13.86 13.50
N ARG A 58 15.67 -14.11 14.11
CA ARG A 58 15.02 -15.42 14.07
C ARG A 58 14.45 -15.73 12.68
N ASN A 59 13.82 -14.74 12.07
CA ASN A 59 13.20 -14.85 10.76
C ASN A 59 13.19 -13.48 10.07
N SER A 60 14.05 -13.28 9.09
CA SER A 60 14.13 -12.01 8.36
C SER A 60 12.82 -11.65 7.61
N ALA A 61 11.91 -12.61 7.42
CA ALA A 61 10.58 -12.38 6.84
C ALA A 61 9.50 -12.10 7.89
N THR A 62 9.85 -11.97 9.18
CA THR A 62 8.91 -11.80 10.28
C THR A 62 7.89 -10.68 10.05
N ALA A 63 6.62 -10.93 10.42
CA ALA A 63 5.55 -9.94 10.45
C ALA A 63 5.22 -9.48 11.89
N GLU A 64 6.05 -9.84 12.87
CA GLU A 64 5.84 -9.48 14.27
C GLU A 64 5.82 -7.97 14.48
N TYR A 65 4.82 -7.51 15.23
CA TYR A 65 4.70 -6.12 15.67
C TYR A 65 5.27 -5.95 17.07
N ILE A 66 5.94 -4.84 17.27
CA ILE A 66 6.30 -4.32 18.60
C ILE A 66 5.39 -3.17 18.98
N HIS A 67 5.28 -2.89 20.27
CA HIS A 67 4.58 -1.73 20.82
C HIS A 67 5.38 -0.46 20.61
N CYS A 68 4.72 0.64 20.25
CA CYS A 68 5.33 1.96 20.12
C CYS A 68 4.27 3.05 20.33
N ASP A 69 4.74 4.26 20.65
CA ASP A 69 3.93 5.46 20.52
C ASP A 69 4.29 6.17 19.22
N ALA A 70 3.32 6.82 18.60
CA ALA A 70 3.52 7.54 17.36
C ALA A 70 2.94 8.95 17.41
N GLU A 71 3.63 9.88 16.78
CA GLU A 71 3.18 11.26 16.62
C GLU A 71 3.25 11.63 15.14
N PHE A 72 2.17 12.21 14.63
CA PHE A 72 2.10 12.76 13.27
C PHE A 72 1.90 14.27 13.33
N LYS A 73 2.80 15.02 12.73
CA LYS A 73 2.74 16.50 12.67
C LYS A 73 2.65 16.98 11.24
N SER A 74 1.63 17.75 10.93
CA SER A 74 1.45 18.39 9.62
C SER A 74 0.62 19.65 9.74
N LYS A 75 0.94 20.66 8.95
CA LYS A 75 0.12 21.90 8.80
C LYS A 75 -0.29 22.55 10.13
N GLY A 76 0.57 22.47 11.15
CA GLY A 76 0.32 23.04 12.47
C GLY A 76 -0.54 22.18 13.40
N GLU A 77 -1.02 21.03 12.94
CA GLU A 77 -1.72 20.03 13.76
C GLU A 77 -0.74 18.94 14.24
N THR A 78 -1.02 18.38 15.41
CA THR A 78 -0.30 17.24 15.98
C THR A 78 -1.32 16.18 16.41
N HIS A 79 -1.14 14.96 15.94
CA HIS A 79 -1.92 13.80 16.33
C HIS A 79 -1.01 12.80 17.02
N THR A 80 -1.42 12.28 18.17
CA THR A 80 -0.66 11.32 18.98
C THR A 80 -1.42 10.01 19.10
N PHE A 81 -0.70 8.91 19.05
CA PHE A 81 -1.25 7.56 19.10
C PHE A 81 -0.43 6.75 20.09
N GLU A 82 -1.01 6.45 21.23
CA GLU A 82 -0.41 5.61 22.26
C GLU A 82 -0.62 4.13 21.90
N ASP A 83 0.36 3.30 22.23
CA ASP A 83 0.29 1.84 22.04
C ASP A 83 -0.06 1.41 20.60
N ALA A 84 0.53 2.07 19.64
CA ALA A 84 0.51 1.67 18.24
C ALA A 84 1.43 0.46 17.99
N GLY A 85 1.35 -0.12 16.80
CA GLY A 85 2.22 -1.21 16.40
C GLY A 85 3.22 -0.79 15.33
N LEU A 86 4.49 -1.14 15.53
CA LEU A 86 5.56 -0.97 14.56
C LEU A 86 6.13 -2.33 14.16
N ARG A 87 6.41 -2.55 12.88
CA ARG A 87 7.15 -3.72 12.40
C ARG A 87 7.98 -3.41 11.17
N LEU A 88 8.95 -4.24 10.90
CA LEU A 88 9.65 -4.23 9.62
C LEU A 88 8.73 -4.73 8.50
N ARG A 89 8.95 -4.22 7.28
CA ARG A 89 8.24 -4.65 6.07
C ARG A 89 9.20 -4.78 4.88
N GLY A 90 8.66 -5.25 3.77
CA GLY A 90 9.40 -5.56 2.56
C GLY A 90 9.50 -7.06 2.35
N ASN A 91 9.94 -7.46 1.18
CA ASN A 91 10.31 -8.83 0.85
C ASN A 91 11.83 -8.88 0.63
N THR A 92 12.29 -8.66 -0.58
CA THR A 92 13.72 -8.57 -0.91
C THR A 92 14.40 -7.30 -0.36
N SER A 93 13.61 -6.27 -0.05
CA SER A 93 14.07 -4.98 0.50
C SER A 93 14.13 -4.95 2.02
N ARG A 94 13.75 -6.02 2.73
CA ARG A 94 13.76 -6.04 4.18
C ARG A 94 15.20 -6.08 4.70
N ARG A 95 15.48 -5.22 5.67
CA ARG A 95 16.80 -5.11 6.31
C ARG A 95 16.66 -5.02 7.82
N ARG A 96 17.69 -5.46 8.52
CA ARG A 96 17.87 -5.17 9.95
C ARG A 96 18.23 -3.69 10.09
N PRO A 97 17.56 -2.93 10.97
CA PRO A 97 17.85 -1.50 11.13
C PRO A 97 19.29 -1.23 11.61
N GLU A 98 19.81 -2.13 12.41
CA GLU A 98 21.14 -2.01 13.03
C GLU A 98 21.95 -3.28 12.88
N GLY A 99 23.27 -3.15 12.80
CA GLY A 99 24.21 -4.26 12.81
C GLY A 99 24.43 -4.86 14.22
N ASN A 100 25.32 -5.85 14.30
CA ASN A 100 25.52 -6.68 15.51
C ASN A 100 26.46 -6.09 16.55
N GLY A 101 26.97 -4.89 16.39
CA GLY A 101 28.01 -4.43 17.29
C GLY A 101 28.35 -2.97 17.13
N GLY A 102 27.46 -2.10 17.42
CA GLY A 102 27.73 -0.69 17.42
C GLY A 102 26.99 0.01 18.55
N GLU A 103 27.20 1.29 18.67
CA GLU A 103 26.27 2.10 19.43
C GLU A 103 24.93 2.06 18.73
N MET A 104 23.99 1.40 19.34
CA MET A 104 22.64 1.28 18.86
C MET A 104 21.99 2.66 18.72
N HIS A 105 20.99 2.76 17.89
CA HIS A 105 20.13 3.94 17.72
C HIS A 105 20.83 5.19 17.15
N LYS A 106 22.00 5.06 16.54
CA LYS A 106 22.70 6.17 15.88
C LYS A 106 22.78 5.96 14.37
N THR A 107 22.19 6.87 13.62
CA THR A 107 22.16 6.82 12.15
C THR A 107 23.51 7.14 11.49
N ASP A 108 24.48 7.64 12.24
CA ASP A 108 25.88 7.83 11.82
C ASP A 108 26.77 6.60 12.07
N ASN A 109 26.23 5.57 12.71
CA ASN A 109 26.92 4.30 12.89
C ASN A 109 27.08 3.58 11.54
N ALA A 110 28.28 3.03 11.29
CA ALA A 110 28.60 2.28 10.07
C ALA A 110 27.70 1.04 9.87
N ASP A 111 27.16 0.48 10.95
CA ASP A 111 26.28 -0.69 10.93
C ASP A 111 24.79 -0.33 10.88
N TRP A 112 24.44 0.94 10.78
CA TRP A 112 23.07 1.37 10.66
C TRP A 112 22.56 1.25 9.21
N HIS A 113 21.29 0.82 9.04
CA HIS A 113 20.69 0.64 7.74
C HIS A 113 19.29 1.26 7.66
N HIS A 114 19.00 1.94 6.57
CA HIS A 114 17.62 2.25 6.20
C HIS A 114 16.84 0.96 5.97
N CYS A 115 15.60 0.93 6.45
CA CYS A 115 14.67 -0.18 6.27
C CYS A 115 13.24 0.34 6.11
N HIS A 116 12.36 -0.50 5.59
CA HIS A 116 10.94 -0.17 5.48
C HIS A 116 10.22 -0.57 6.77
N PHE A 117 9.27 0.29 7.17
CA PHE A 117 8.42 0.03 8.34
C PHE A 117 6.93 -0.02 7.95
N MET A 118 6.16 -0.75 8.73
CA MET A 118 4.71 -0.67 8.80
C MET A 118 4.34 -0.08 10.15
N LEU A 119 3.66 1.05 10.14
CA LEU A 119 3.06 1.66 11.32
C LEU A 119 1.55 1.35 11.30
N ASN A 120 1.05 0.66 12.32
CA ASN A 120 -0.37 0.37 12.51
C ASN A 120 -0.86 1.06 13.77
N LEU A 121 -1.56 2.18 13.61
CA LEU A 121 -2.04 3.03 14.68
C LEU A 121 -3.04 2.33 15.62
N ARG A 122 -3.72 1.29 15.12
CA ARG A 122 -4.73 0.52 15.85
C ARG A 122 -4.32 -0.91 16.18
N LYS A 123 -3.03 -1.24 16.16
CA LYS A 123 -2.62 -2.65 16.35
C LYS A 123 -3.07 -3.17 17.72
N TYR A 124 -2.85 -2.40 18.77
CA TYR A 124 -3.14 -2.77 20.14
C TYR A 124 -4.35 -2.00 20.71
N GLN A 125 -4.63 -0.80 20.21
CA GLN A 125 -5.82 -0.02 20.52
C GLN A 125 -6.88 -0.18 19.42
N LYS A 126 -8.11 -0.51 19.77
CA LYS A 126 -9.14 -0.94 18.79
C LYS A 126 -10.21 0.12 18.50
N ASP A 127 -10.07 1.33 19.02
CA ASP A 127 -11.03 2.41 18.81
C ASP A 127 -10.66 3.33 17.63
N ASP A 128 -11.63 4.13 17.21
CA ASP A 128 -11.45 5.04 16.05
C ASP A 128 -10.63 6.30 16.41
N ALA A 129 -10.37 6.59 17.70
CA ALA A 129 -9.46 7.65 18.10
C ALA A 129 -8.00 7.36 17.69
N HIS A 130 -7.70 6.07 17.46
CA HIS A 130 -6.39 5.61 16.98
C HIS A 130 -6.34 5.49 15.44
N GLU A 131 -7.02 6.39 14.74
CA GLU A 131 -6.92 6.54 13.27
C GLU A 131 -6.52 7.97 12.91
N LEU A 132 -5.59 8.11 11.98
CA LEU A 132 -5.21 9.40 11.43
C LEU A 132 -6.15 9.71 10.25
N LYS A 133 -7.18 10.54 10.47
CA LYS A 133 -8.12 10.90 9.37
C LYS A 133 -8.62 9.63 8.64
N ASN A 134 -9.19 8.68 9.36
CA ASN A 134 -9.64 7.38 8.85
C ASN A 134 -8.54 6.46 8.28
N ILE A 135 -7.27 6.76 8.53
CA ILE A 135 -6.14 5.91 8.16
C ILE A 135 -5.67 5.15 9.39
N ARG A 136 -5.66 3.83 9.30
CA ARG A 136 -5.23 2.93 10.36
C ARG A 136 -3.76 2.52 10.22
N LYS A 137 -3.29 2.35 9.00
CA LYS A 137 -1.95 1.86 8.68
C LYS A 137 -1.25 2.76 7.68
N LEU A 138 0.04 2.99 7.90
CA LEU A 138 0.94 3.68 6.99
C LEU A 138 2.13 2.80 6.66
N HIS A 139 2.46 2.68 5.39
CA HIS A 139 3.73 2.14 4.96
C HIS A 139 4.77 3.26 4.94
N LEU A 140 5.88 3.08 5.64
CA LEU A 140 7.01 3.98 5.63
C LEU A 140 8.11 3.30 4.84
N LYS A 141 8.29 3.71 3.58
CA LYS A 141 9.22 3.07 2.65
C LYS A 141 10.48 3.93 2.51
N TRP A 142 11.62 3.28 2.64
CA TRP A 142 12.88 3.85 2.21
C TRP A 142 13.04 3.68 0.68
N HIS A 143 13.76 4.58 0.06
CA HIS A 143 13.99 4.62 -1.39
C HIS A 143 15.10 3.65 -1.81
N LYS A 144 14.84 2.35 -1.64
CA LYS A 144 15.80 1.32 -2.03
C LYS A 144 16.04 1.37 -3.54
N ASP A 145 17.32 1.44 -3.95
CA ASP A 145 17.73 1.47 -5.35
C ASP A 145 17.20 2.66 -6.17
N ASP A 146 16.63 3.67 -5.50
CA ASP A 146 16.20 4.94 -6.09
C ASP A 146 16.99 6.12 -5.50
N SER A 147 18.07 6.53 -6.17
CA SER A 147 18.91 7.65 -5.73
C SER A 147 18.23 9.03 -5.90
N ALA A 148 17.16 9.11 -6.66
CA ALA A 148 16.39 10.34 -6.85
C ALA A 148 15.27 10.51 -5.80
N TYR A 149 14.94 9.46 -5.04
CA TYR A 149 13.90 9.43 -4.00
C TYR A 149 12.51 9.81 -4.49
N CYS A 150 12.18 9.53 -5.74
CA CYS A 150 10.91 9.96 -6.33
C CYS A 150 10.23 8.91 -7.22
N ARG A 151 10.85 7.79 -7.52
CA ARG A 151 10.34 6.84 -8.53
C ARG A 151 8.92 6.37 -8.21
N GLU A 152 8.71 5.78 -7.04
CA GLU A 152 7.42 5.24 -6.66
C GLU A 152 6.37 6.35 -6.48
N LEU A 153 6.74 7.45 -5.82
CA LEU A 153 5.85 8.61 -5.66
C LEU A 153 5.41 9.20 -7.00
N TYR A 154 6.33 9.29 -7.96
CA TYR A 154 6.00 9.77 -9.30
C TYR A 154 5.01 8.85 -10.01
N CYS A 155 5.16 7.54 -9.87
CA CYS A 155 4.21 6.58 -10.43
C CYS A 155 2.80 6.75 -9.82
N TYR A 156 2.69 6.90 -8.50
CA TYR A 156 1.41 7.12 -7.85
C TYR A 156 0.79 8.48 -8.20
N ASP A 157 1.59 9.54 -8.35
CA ASP A 157 1.12 10.83 -8.85
C ASP A 157 0.57 10.72 -10.28
N LEU A 158 1.26 10.00 -11.18
CA LEU A 158 0.77 9.73 -12.52
C LEU A 158 -0.55 8.97 -12.51
N PHE A 159 -0.67 7.91 -11.71
CA PHE A 159 -1.94 7.18 -11.60
C PHE A 159 -3.09 8.11 -11.25
N ARG A 160 -2.90 9.00 -10.26
CA ARG A 160 -3.91 9.97 -9.86
C ARG A 160 -4.26 10.94 -10.99
N ARG A 161 -3.26 11.55 -11.65
CA ARG A 161 -3.45 12.48 -12.78
C ARG A 161 -4.17 11.85 -13.96
N PHE A 162 -3.98 10.56 -14.18
CA PHE A 162 -4.68 9.82 -15.23
C PHE A 162 -6.01 9.20 -14.76
N GLY A 163 -6.50 9.62 -13.60
CA GLY A 163 -7.79 9.21 -13.07
C GLY A 163 -7.87 7.73 -12.65
N ILE A 164 -6.73 7.10 -12.33
CA ILE A 164 -6.73 5.74 -11.79
C ILE A 164 -6.95 5.83 -10.27
N TRP A 165 -8.21 5.99 -9.90
CA TRP A 165 -8.65 6.16 -8.52
C TRP A 165 -8.42 4.93 -7.62
N THR A 166 -8.14 3.77 -8.22
CA THR A 166 -7.73 2.56 -7.50
C THR A 166 -6.26 2.58 -7.07
N ALA A 167 -5.47 3.56 -7.46
CA ALA A 167 -4.12 3.69 -6.94
C ALA A 167 -4.12 4.22 -5.50
N ALA A 168 -3.15 3.78 -4.70
CA ALA A 168 -2.96 4.28 -3.34
C ALA A 168 -2.45 5.73 -3.35
N TYR A 169 -2.69 6.44 -2.24
CA TYR A 169 -2.09 7.75 -2.01
C TYR A 169 -0.67 7.59 -1.48
N SER A 170 0.21 8.48 -1.94
CA SER A 170 1.62 8.50 -1.54
C SER A 170 2.11 9.94 -1.36
N SER A 171 2.98 10.16 -0.38
CA SER A 171 3.69 11.43 -0.18
C SER A 171 4.98 11.21 0.60
N TYR A 172 5.74 12.27 0.83
CA TYR A 172 6.91 12.23 1.69
C TYR A 172 6.56 12.49 3.14
N CYS A 173 7.39 11.94 4.05
CA CYS A 173 7.44 12.35 5.45
C CYS A 173 8.88 12.37 5.95
N ARG A 174 9.14 13.13 7.03
CA ARG A 174 10.38 13.03 7.81
C ARG A 174 10.16 12.03 8.93
N LEU A 175 10.99 10.97 8.98
CA LEU A 175 10.87 9.92 9.98
C LEU A 175 11.92 10.10 11.08
N TRP A 176 11.46 10.06 12.32
CA TRP A 176 12.26 10.06 13.53
C TRP A 176 11.91 8.85 14.39
N ILE A 177 12.90 8.18 14.94
CA ILE A 177 12.69 7.09 15.89
C ILE A 177 13.51 7.40 17.15
N HIS A 178 12.83 7.36 18.30
CA HIS A 178 13.42 7.51 19.61
C HIS A 178 13.31 6.19 20.37
N VAL A 179 14.43 5.63 20.74
CA VAL A 179 14.49 4.47 21.63
C VAL A 179 14.76 4.97 23.06
N GLU A 180 14.01 4.45 24.03
CA GLU A 180 14.18 4.83 25.43
C GLU A 180 15.64 4.64 25.90
N GLY A 181 16.17 5.65 26.54
CA GLY A 181 17.58 5.70 26.97
C GLY A 181 18.48 6.50 26.04
N ASP A 182 18.06 6.77 24.80
CA ASP A 182 18.79 7.65 23.91
C ASP A 182 18.68 9.12 24.33
N THR A 183 19.75 9.89 24.12
CA THR A 183 19.76 11.32 24.43
C THR A 183 18.85 12.12 23.51
N GLU A 184 18.72 11.71 22.24
CA GLU A 184 17.93 12.38 21.22
C GLU A 184 17.34 11.35 20.23
N PRO A 185 16.18 11.65 19.61
CA PRO A 185 15.64 10.81 18.54
C PRO A 185 16.58 10.72 17.33
N ALA A 186 16.74 9.55 16.78
CA ALA A 186 17.49 9.33 15.55
C ALA A 186 16.66 9.80 14.33
N TYR A 187 17.26 10.65 13.49
CA TYR A 187 16.65 11.06 12.23
C TYR A 187 16.90 10.02 11.15
N TYR A 188 15.85 9.31 10.75
CA TYR A 188 15.92 8.27 9.72
C TYR A 188 15.93 8.83 8.30
N GLY A 189 15.56 10.09 8.10
CA GLY A 189 15.57 10.75 6.80
C GLY A 189 14.18 11.03 6.23
N VAL A 190 14.14 11.34 4.95
CA VAL A 190 12.89 11.51 4.19
C VAL A 190 12.45 10.15 3.67
N TYR A 191 11.26 9.73 4.05
CA TYR A 191 10.63 8.48 3.68
C TYR A 191 9.44 8.73 2.78
N GLU A 192 9.13 7.77 1.95
CA GLU A 192 7.82 7.68 1.34
C GLU A 192 6.82 7.18 2.37
N MET A 193 5.71 7.88 2.47
CA MET A 193 4.54 7.49 3.24
C MET A 193 3.46 7.05 2.27
N LEU A 194 3.12 5.76 2.28
CA LEU A 194 2.18 5.14 1.35
C LEU A 194 0.95 4.62 2.08
N GLU A 195 -0.22 4.88 1.51
CA GLU A 195 -1.50 4.36 1.98
C GLU A 195 -1.50 2.82 1.97
N ALA A 196 -1.89 2.21 3.08
CA ALA A 196 -2.06 0.77 3.13
C ALA A 196 -3.36 0.34 2.42
N ILE A 197 -3.25 -0.65 1.55
CA ILE A 197 -4.39 -1.25 0.86
C ILE A 197 -4.96 -2.35 1.76
N ASP A 198 -6.03 -2.02 2.49
CA ASP A 198 -6.73 -2.88 3.43
C ASP A 198 -8.25 -2.62 3.39
N ASP A 199 -9.01 -3.16 4.33
CA ASP A 199 -10.47 -2.92 4.44
C ASP A 199 -10.83 -1.42 4.56
N LYS A 200 -9.99 -0.63 5.26
CA LYS A 200 -10.19 0.83 5.37
C LYS A 200 -9.97 1.55 4.05
N TYR A 201 -9.00 1.11 3.25
CA TYR A 201 -8.78 1.62 1.88
C TYR A 201 -10.03 1.44 1.02
N VAL A 202 -10.64 0.24 1.05
CA VAL A 202 -11.88 -0.03 0.31
C VAL A 202 -13.04 0.81 0.86
N LYS A 203 -13.18 0.88 2.19
CA LYS A 203 -14.23 1.64 2.85
C LYS A 203 -14.20 3.14 2.50
N ARG A 204 -13.02 3.74 2.40
CA ARG A 204 -12.86 5.14 1.97
C ARG A 204 -13.33 5.37 0.55
N ARG A 205 -13.26 4.36 -0.31
CA ARG A 205 -13.66 4.39 -1.73
C ARG A 205 -14.98 3.66 -2.02
N LYS A 206 -15.84 3.46 -0.99
CA LYS A 206 -17.07 2.66 -1.11
C LYS A 206 -18.00 3.13 -2.22
N GLU A 207 -18.11 4.43 -2.44
CA GLU A 207 -18.98 5.00 -3.48
C GLU A 207 -18.51 4.62 -4.90
N LEU A 208 -17.19 4.51 -5.10
CA LEU A 208 -16.59 4.12 -6.38
C LEU A 208 -16.57 2.60 -6.57
N PHE A 209 -16.31 1.86 -5.49
CA PHE A 209 -16.37 0.39 -5.54
C PHE A 209 -17.81 -0.14 -5.59
N GLY A 210 -18.79 0.65 -5.15
CA GLY A 210 -20.19 0.25 -5.05
C GLY A 210 -20.52 -0.53 -3.77
N ASP A 211 -19.53 -1.11 -3.09
CA ASP A 211 -19.61 -1.74 -1.76
C ASP A 211 -18.20 -1.86 -1.17
N HIS A 212 -18.09 -2.16 0.14
CA HIS A 212 -16.81 -2.14 0.84
C HIS A 212 -16.52 -3.35 1.75
N ASP A 213 -17.48 -4.27 1.92
CA ASP A 213 -17.36 -5.39 2.86
C ASP A 213 -17.11 -6.74 2.16
N HIS A 214 -16.43 -6.70 1.00
CA HIS A 214 -16.20 -7.89 0.19
C HIS A 214 -14.71 -8.23 -0.01
N ASN A 215 -14.37 -8.94 -1.06
CA ASN A 215 -13.16 -9.73 -1.17
C ASN A 215 -11.99 -8.92 -1.75
N LEU A 216 -11.12 -8.40 -0.89
CA LEU A 216 -9.86 -7.77 -1.26
C LEU A 216 -8.73 -8.80 -1.18
N TRP A 217 -8.06 -9.03 -2.30
CA TRP A 217 -6.94 -9.96 -2.41
C TRP A 217 -5.64 -9.22 -2.68
N LYS A 218 -4.59 -9.51 -1.91
CA LYS A 218 -3.21 -9.16 -2.25
C LYS A 218 -2.63 -10.28 -3.10
N CYS A 219 -2.00 -9.89 -4.21
CA CYS A 219 -1.43 -10.81 -5.19
C CYS A 219 0.08 -10.62 -5.23
N ARG A 220 0.83 -11.69 -5.04
CA ARG A 220 2.30 -11.74 -5.03
C ARG A 220 2.81 -12.60 -6.18
N TRP A 221 4.11 -12.80 -6.23
CA TRP A 221 4.81 -13.61 -7.21
C TRP A 221 4.05 -14.89 -7.60
N GLY A 222 3.84 -15.06 -8.91
CA GLY A 222 3.10 -16.18 -9.44
C GLY A 222 1.58 -16.02 -9.48
N ALA A 223 1.05 -14.85 -9.15
CA ALA A 223 -0.39 -14.56 -9.22
C ALA A 223 -0.82 -14.30 -10.69
N THR A 224 -0.83 -15.34 -11.49
CA THR A 224 -1.08 -15.28 -12.94
C THR A 224 -2.53 -14.98 -13.30
N LEU A 225 -3.48 -15.11 -12.37
CA LEU A 225 -4.93 -15.11 -12.61
C LEU A 225 -5.36 -16.15 -13.66
N ASN A 226 -4.55 -17.17 -13.92
CA ASN A 226 -4.82 -18.23 -14.86
C ASN A 226 -5.42 -19.44 -14.13
N TYR A 227 -6.52 -19.97 -14.66
CA TYR A 227 -7.21 -21.12 -14.06
C TYR A 227 -6.35 -22.39 -13.98
N ASN A 228 -5.42 -22.60 -14.92
CA ASN A 228 -4.56 -23.77 -14.89
C ASN A 228 -3.49 -23.70 -13.79
N ASP A 229 -3.14 -22.49 -13.33
CA ASP A 229 -2.11 -22.27 -12.33
C ASP A 229 -2.68 -22.14 -10.91
N ILE A 230 -3.97 -21.76 -10.78
CA ILE A 230 -4.60 -21.46 -9.49
C ILE A 230 -4.52 -22.59 -8.47
N TYR A 231 -4.55 -23.84 -8.94
CA TYR A 231 -4.48 -25.02 -8.06
C TYR A 231 -3.08 -25.29 -7.50
N ASN A 232 -2.05 -24.69 -8.10
CA ASN A 232 -0.67 -24.75 -7.62
C ASN A 232 -0.32 -23.52 -6.76
N SER A 233 -1.24 -22.57 -6.68
CA SER A 233 -1.07 -21.34 -5.93
C SER A 233 -1.39 -21.56 -4.45
N VAL A 234 -0.63 -20.88 -3.59
CA VAL A 234 -0.94 -20.79 -2.16
C VAL A 234 -1.97 -19.69 -1.96
N ILE A 235 -3.21 -20.07 -1.66
CA ILE A 235 -4.32 -19.17 -1.39
C ILE A 235 -4.57 -19.16 0.11
N HIS A 236 -4.38 -18.01 0.73
CA HIS A 236 -4.40 -17.81 2.16
C HIS A 236 -5.25 -16.60 2.55
N TYR A 237 -5.49 -16.40 3.84
CA TYR A 237 -6.10 -15.17 4.39
C TYR A 237 -5.14 -14.51 5.39
N ASP A 238 -5.29 -13.20 5.58
CA ASP A 238 -4.47 -12.41 6.50
C ASP A 238 -4.77 -12.79 7.96
N ASP A 239 -3.88 -13.55 8.56
CA ASP A 239 -3.89 -13.94 9.97
C ASP A 239 -2.69 -13.36 10.75
N ASP A 240 -2.05 -12.32 10.21
CA ASP A 240 -0.81 -11.71 10.73
C ASP A 240 0.36 -12.74 10.84
N SER A 241 0.29 -13.86 10.12
CA SER A 241 1.36 -14.86 10.11
C SER A 241 2.43 -14.58 9.05
N ASP A 242 3.58 -15.25 9.19
CA ASP A 242 4.70 -15.16 8.24
C ASP A 242 4.58 -16.14 7.05
N LYS A 243 3.41 -16.71 6.84
CA LYS A 243 3.18 -17.67 5.77
C LYS A 243 3.43 -17.07 4.41
N ASP A 244 4.07 -17.81 3.54
CA ASP A 244 4.17 -17.43 2.14
C ASP A 244 2.87 -17.73 1.41
N TYR A 245 2.53 -16.88 0.44
CA TYR A 245 1.30 -16.99 -0.34
C TYR A 245 1.44 -16.41 -1.75
N THR A 246 0.58 -16.87 -2.64
CA THR A 246 0.38 -16.27 -3.97
C THR A 246 -0.77 -15.28 -3.92
N TYR A 247 -1.88 -15.65 -3.27
CA TYR A 247 -3.07 -14.82 -3.06
C TYR A 247 -3.43 -14.79 -1.58
N GLU A 248 -3.54 -13.61 -1.00
CA GLU A 248 -3.94 -13.42 0.40
C GLU A 248 -5.19 -12.56 0.51
N LEU A 249 -6.24 -13.11 1.11
CA LEU A 249 -7.47 -12.38 1.40
C LEU A 249 -7.25 -11.39 2.55
N LYS A 250 -7.45 -10.10 2.29
CA LYS A 250 -7.20 -8.99 3.23
C LYS A 250 -8.47 -8.48 3.93
N SER A 251 -9.64 -8.80 3.38
CA SER A 251 -10.95 -8.42 3.96
C SER A 251 -11.97 -9.54 3.76
N ASN A 252 -13.05 -9.55 4.54
CA ASN A 252 -14.09 -10.60 4.51
C ASN A 252 -13.53 -12.00 4.85
N ILE A 253 -12.60 -12.05 5.80
CA ILE A 253 -11.82 -13.26 6.14
C ILE A 253 -12.71 -14.39 6.65
N GLU A 254 -13.78 -14.07 7.37
CA GLU A 254 -14.77 -15.04 7.86
C GLU A 254 -15.48 -15.82 6.75
N ASN A 255 -15.49 -15.28 5.53
CA ASN A 255 -16.08 -15.91 4.34
C ASN A 255 -15.02 -16.43 3.37
N PHE A 256 -13.83 -16.79 3.87
CA PHE A 256 -12.67 -17.18 3.06
C PHE A 256 -12.97 -18.21 1.98
N GLU A 257 -13.69 -19.30 2.30
CA GLU A 257 -14.00 -20.35 1.32
C GLU A 257 -14.90 -19.86 0.18
N VAL A 258 -15.82 -18.94 0.48
CA VAL A 258 -16.67 -18.30 -0.55
C VAL A 258 -15.84 -17.38 -1.44
N ALA A 259 -14.96 -16.56 -0.83
CA ALA A 259 -14.06 -15.66 -1.53
C ALA A 259 -13.07 -16.43 -2.42
N LYS A 260 -12.51 -17.54 -1.92
CA LYS A 260 -11.64 -18.44 -2.67
C LYS A 260 -12.35 -19.08 -3.86
N ALA A 261 -13.58 -19.56 -3.66
CA ALA A 261 -14.37 -20.12 -4.76
C ALA A 261 -14.68 -19.06 -5.85
N GLN A 262 -14.95 -17.81 -5.47
CA GLN A 262 -15.14 -16.69 -6.40
C GLN A 262 -13.85 -16.41 -7.20
N LEU A 263 -12.69 -16.35 -6.53
CA LEU A 263 -11.39 -16.14 -7.18
C LEU A 263 -11.13 -17.24 -8.24
N ILE A 264 -11.35 -18.51 -7.88
CA ILE A 264 -11.16 -19.66 -8.79
C ILE A 264 -12.11 -19.55 -9.99
N GLU A 265 -13.37 -19.21 -9.76
CA GLU A 265 -14.35 -19.05 -10.85
C GLU A 265 -14.00 -17.87 -11.76
N PHE A 266 -13.54 -16.76 -11.19
CA PHE A 266 -13.06 -15.61 -11.95
C PHE A 266 -11.89 -15.99 -12.87
N THR A 267 -10.88 -16.70 -12.34
CA THR A 267 -9.73 -17.15 -13.14
C THR A 267 -10.16 -18.13 -14.23
N ARG A 268 -11.17 -18.98 -13.97
CA ARG A 268 -11.75 -19.86 -14.99
C ARG A 268 -12.34 -19.07 -16.14
N ASN A 269 -13.15 -18.08 -15.84
CA ASN A 269 -13.78 -17.23 -16.86
C ASN A 269 -12.75 -16.45 -17.68
N LEU A 270 -11.70 -15.88 -17.01
CA LEU A 270 -10.59 -15.21 -17.68
C LEU A 270 -9.85 -16.12 -18.67
N THR A 271 -9.68 -17.40 -18.31
CA THR A 271 -8.86 -18.34 -19.09
C THR A 271 -9.65 -19.06 -20.19
N GLN A 272 -10.92 -19.37 -19.95
CA GLN A 272 -11.67 -20.27 -20.83
C GLN A 272 -12.66 -19.58 -21.77
N ARG A 273 -13.10 -18.35 -21.44
CA ARG A 273 -13.95 -17.59 -22.34
C ARG A 273 -13.14 -17.03 -23.50
N THR A 274 -13.73 -16.95 -24.67
CA THR A 274 -13.06 -16.46 -25.90
C THR A 274 -14.02 -15.65 -26.77
N GLY A 275 -13.46 -14.82 -27.68
CA GLY A 275 -14.23 -14.05 -28.66
C GLY A 275 -15.30 -13.16 -28.03
N GLN A 276 -16.50 -13.14 -28.62
CA GLN A 276 -17.59 -12.28 -28.15
C GLN A 276 -18.06 -12.63 -26.73
N ASP A 277 -18.04 -13.91 -26.35
CA ASP A 277 -18.41 -14.35 -24.99
C ASP A 277 -17.46 -13.78 -23.94
N PHE A 278 -16.15 -13.75 -24.21
CA PHE A 278 -15.19 -13.09 -23.34
C PHE A 278 -15.41 -11.58 -23.27
N HIS A 279 -15.58 -10.93 -24.43
CA HIS A 279 -15.83 -9.48 -24.52
C HIS A 279 -17.04 -9.06 -23.68
N ASP A 280 -18.16 -9.72 -23.84
CA ASP A 280 -19.40 -9.38 -23.15
C ASP A 280 -19.30 -9.64 -21.64
N TRP A 281 -18.68 -10.75 -21.26
CA TRP A 281 -18.44 -11.08 -19.85
C TRP A 281 -17.51 -10.07 -19.18
N ILE A 282 -16.33 -9.78 -19.75
CA ILE A 282 -15.37 -8.87 -19.12
C ILE A 282 -15.94 -7.45 -18.98
N ALA A 283 -16.68 -6.97 -19.98
CA ALA A 283 -17.36 -5.69 -19.92
C ALA A 283 -18.47 -5.65 -18.84
N SER A 284 -19.05 -6.81 -18.52
CA SER A 284 -20.07 -6.90 -17.47
C SER A 284 -19.49 -6.87 -16.06
N VAL A 285 -18.26 -7.34 -15.86
CA VAL A 285 -17.64 -7.49 -14.52
C VAL A 285 -16.47 -6.53 -14.25
N CYS A 286 -15.98 -5.80 -15.26
CA CYS A 286 -14.80 -4.94 -15.15
C CYS A 286 -15.07 -3.59 -15.79
N ASP A 287 -14.56 -2.51 -15.16
CA ASP A 287 -14.33 -1.26 -15.86
C ASP A 287 -13.06 -1.42 -16.73
N VAL A 288 -13.28 -1.84 -17.98
CA VAL A 288 -12.21 -2.11 -18.94
C VAL A 288 -11.40 -0.84 -19.23
N ARG A 289 -12.03 0.34 -19.20
CA ARG A 289 -11.36 1.61 -19.44
C ARG A 289 -10.38 1.93 -18.32
N LEU A 290 -10.80 1.78 -17.07
CA LEU A 290 -9.90 1.94 -15.89
C LEU A 290 -8.73 0.96 -15.95
N LEU A 291 -8.99 -0.31 -16.28
CA LEU A 291 -7.94 -1.32 -16.42
C LEU A 291 -6.93 -0.96 -17.53
N LEU A 292 -7.40 -0.53 -18.68
CA LEU A 292 -6.54 -0.15 -19.81
C LEU A 292 -5.72 1.12 -19.51
N ARG A 293 -6.30 2.10 -18.79
CA ARG A 293 -5.57 3.28 -18.32
C ARG A 293 -4.47 2.89 -17.33
N THR A 294 -4.77 2.00 -16.38
CA THR A 294 -3.78 1.47 -15.44
C THR A 294 -2.63 0.81 -16.19
N TYR A 295 -2.94 -0.01 -17.18
CA TYR A 295 -1.93 -0.64 -18.04
C TYR A 295 -1.12 0.37 -18.84
N ALA A 296 -1.75 1.41 -19.38
CA ALA A 296 -1.05 2.45 -20.16
C ALA A 296 -0.03 3.21 -19.29
N VAL A 297 -0.39 3.59 -18.07
CA VAL A 297 0.56 4.22 -17.13
C VAL A 297 1.68 3.24 -16.78
N ASN A 298 1.36 1.98 -16.51
CA ASN A 298 2.33 0.94 -16.20
C ASN A 298 3.40 0.80 -17.30
N VAL A 299 2.97 0.78 -18.56
CA VAL A 299 3.88 0.74 -19.71
C VAL A 299 4.70 2.02 -19.83
N ALA A 300 4.08 3.18 -19.61
CA ALA A 300 4.74 4.48 -19.73
C ALA A 300 5.87 4.66 -18.70
N VAL A 301 5.70 4.15 -17.47
CA VAL A 301 6.73 4.22 -16.42
C VAL A 301 7.75 3.09 -16.51
N GLY A 302 7.56 2.11 -17.41
CA GLY A 302 8.46 0.99 -17.60
C GLY A 302 8.46 -0.02 -16.45
N MET A 303 7.37 -0.12 -15.70
CA MET A 303 7.25 -1.08 -14.60
C MET A 303 7.36 -2.50 -15.13
N TRP A 304 8.27 -3.28 -14.56
CA TRP A 304 8.54 -4.66 -14.99
C TRP A 304 8.16 -5.71 -13.95
N ASP A 305 8.05 -5.34 -12.66
CA ASP A 305 7.70 -6.25 -11.57
C ASP A 305 6.22 -6.13 -11.20
N ASP A 306 5.36 -6.21 -12.20
CA ASP A 306 3.92 -6.05 -12.13
C ASP A 306 3.15 -7.31 -12.53
N TYR A 307 1.83 -7.19 -12.68
CA TYR A 307 0.97 -8.27 -13.17
C TYR A 307 1.31 -8.70 -14.60
N TRP A 308 1.49 -7.73 -15.52
CA TRP A 308 1.59 -8.02 -16.96
C TRP A 308 2.90 -8.64 -17.38
N ASN A 309 3.98 -8.36 -16.62
CA ASN A 309 5.31 -8.90 -16.94
C ASN A 309 5.74 -10.00 -15.98
N ASN A 310 5.50 -9.83 -14.68
CA ASN A 310 6.06 -10.69 -13.63
C ASN A 310 5.01 -11.36 -12.74
N CYS A 311 3.73 -11.15 -13.01
CA CYS A 311 2.60 -11.68 -12.21
C CYS A 311 2.76 -11.42 -10.72
N ASN A 312 3.07 -10.15 -10.36
CA ASN A 312 3.39 -9.73 -9.01
C ASN A 312 2.82 -8.33 -8.71
N ASN A 313 2.90 -7.90 -7.45
CA ASN A 313 2.71 -6.52 -7.01
C ASN A 313 1.39 -5.86 -7.43
N PHE A 314 0.28 -6.49 -7.12
CA PHE A 314 -1.04 -5.90 -7.32
C PHE A 314 -2.03 -6.39 -6.28
N TYR A 315 -3.18 -5.71 -6.21
CA TYR A 315 -4.35 -6.20 -5.50
C TYR A 315 -5.51 -6.31 -6.47
N ILE A 316 -6.48 -7.12 -6.10
CA ILE A 316 -7.77 -7.19 -6.77
C ILE A 316 -8.89 -7.09 -5.73
N TYR A 317 -9.97 -6.43 -6.11
CA TYR A 317 -11.15 -6.31 -5.28
C TYR A 317 -12.40 -6.75 -6.05
N PHE A 318 -13.21 -7.57 -5.40
CA PHE A 318 -14.55 -7.92 -5.85
C PHE A 318 -15.56 -7.25 -4.92
N ASN A 319 -16.42 -6.40 -5.46
CA ASN A 319 -17.38 -5.63 -4.67
C ASN A 319 -18.66 -6.41 -4.27
N SER A 320 -18.67 -7.68 -4.50
CA SER A 320 -19.74 -8.61 -4.08
C SER A 320 -19.17 -10.02 -4.00
N SER A 321 -19.65 -10.81 -3.06
CA SER A 321 -19.36 -12.25 -2.97
C SER A 321 -20.27 -13.10 -3.83
N ASP A 322 -21.27 -12.51 -4.50
CA ASP A 322 -22.10 -13.20 -5.49
C ASP A 322 -21.33 -13.44 -6.78
N LYS A 323 -21.02 -14.70 -7.07
CA LYS A 323 -20.26 -15.10 -8.25
C LYS A 323 -20.91 -14.75 -9.60
N ASN A 324 -22.19 -14.37 -9.62
CA ASN A 324 -22.93 -14.00 -10.83
C ASN A 324 -23.17 -12.50 -10.94
N ASN A 325 -22.95 -11.75 -9.86
CA ASN A 325 -23.24 -10.32 -9.82
C ASN A 325 -22.17 -9.59 -8.98
N TYR A 326 -21.04 -9.26 -9.58
CA TYR A 326 -19.94 -8.53 -8.97
C TYR A 326 -19.26 -7.62 -9.99
N LYS A 327 -18.49 -6.67 -9.50
CA LYS A 327 -17.47 -5.96 -10.25
C LYS A 327 -16.10 -6.32 -9.73
N PHE A 328 -15.17 -6.47 -10.65
CA PHE A 328 -13.75 -6.69 -10.42
C PHE A 328 -12.99 -5.38 -10.63
N PHE A 329 -12.08 -5.09 -9.70
CA PHE A 329 -11.20 -3.92 -9.78
C PHE A 329 -9.75 -4.35 -9.61
N PHE A 330 -8.89 -3.86 -10.49
CA PHE A 330 -7.45 -4.00 -10.40
C PHE A 330 -6.87 -2.81 -9.63
N ILE A 331 -5.95 -3.06 -8.71
CA ILE A 331 -5.32 -2.03 -7.86
C ILE A 331 -3.81 -2.15 -8.02
N PRO A 332 -3.14 -1.16 -8.62
CA PRO A 332 -1.69 -1.16 -8.80
C PRO A 332 -0.99 -1.00 -7.45
N TYR A 333 0.17 -1.67 -7.28
CA TYR A 333 0.91 -1.67 -6.01
C TYR A 333 2.40 -1.89 -6.22
N ASP A 334 3.26 -1.26 -5.34
CA ASP A 334 4.71 -1.49 -5.20
C ASP A 334 5.51 -1.12 -6.47
N TYR A 335 5.45 0.16 -6.86
CA TYR A 335 6.07 0.72 -8.08
C TYR A 335 7.47 1.27 -7.81
N ASP A 336 8.30 0.57 -7.03
CA ASP A 336 9.64 1.00 -6.63
C ASP A 336 10.79 0.46 -7.52
N ASN A 337 10.48 -0.24 -8.62
CA ASN A 337 11.42 -0.84 -9.56
C ASN A 337 11.60 -0.06 -10.86
#